data_f83cebfdf0e38c723ebaad84ea8f237b
#
_entry.id   f83cebfdf0e38c723ebaad84ea8f237b
#
_cell.length_a   1.000
_cell.length_b   1.000
_cell.length_c   1.000
_cell.angle_alpha   90.00
_cell.angle_beta   90.00
_cell.angle_gamma   90.00
#
_symmetry.space_group_name_H-M   'P 1'
#
loop_
_entity.id
_entity.type
_entity.pdbx_description
1 polymer ?
#
loop_
_entity_poly.entity_id
_entity_poly.type
_entity_poly.pdbx_seq_one_letter_code
_entity_poly.pdbx_strand_id
1 'polypeptide(L)'
;FDEKKFFYTGFSYGAQQVLKTIGAPYNNKNPNAWKAVASVEPGCNIFQKPIKLNFPILIIKGEESHYYIEPCKILERELLKEGNSVKLISIPKANHFFSTNGEIGQGVAVNGCRYDPIVRMPDGTIRLYSGTEISRKEAKRKCITSESGKGKNRKKLNEAVNLTIAFFKKNLD
;
A
#
# COMPACT_ATOMS: atom_id res chain seq x y z
N PHE A 1 -13.80 -6.98 24.61
CA PHE A 1 -13.09 -6.97 23.32
C PHE A 1 -11.94 -7.97 23.40
N ASP A 2 -11.87 -8.85 22.41
CA ASP A 2 -10.74 -9.79 22.28
C ASP A 2 -9.62 -9.09 21.51
N GLU A 3 -8.58 -8.65 22.22
CA GLU A 3 -7.45 -7.90 21.64
C GLU A 3 -6.67 -8.69 20.57
N LYS A 4 -6.89 -10.01 20.45
CA LYS A 4 -6.27 -10.88 19.45
C LYS A 4 -7.04 -10.94 18.13
N LYS A 5 -8.16 -10.20 17.99
CA LYS A 5 -9.05 -10.26 16.81
C LYS A 5 -9.23 -8.93 16.08
N PHE A 6 -8.28 -8.02 16.19
CA PHE A 6 -8.34 -6.76 15.44
C PHE A 6 -7.84 -6.92 14.02
N PHE A 7 -8.62 -6.42 13.08
CA PHE A 7 -8.25 -6.25 11.70
C PHE A 7 -8.04 -4.76 11.40
N TYR A 8 -7.11 -4.46 10.51
CA TYR A 8 -6.87 -3.08 10.11
C TYR A 8 -6.99 -2.93 8.59
N THR A 9 -7.81 -2.00 8.14
CA THR A 9 -7.95 -1.69 6.72
C THR A 9 -8.09 -0.20 6.48
N GLY A 10 -7.74 0.22 5.28
CA GLY A 10 -7.89 1.59 4.83
C GLY A 10 -7.86 1.69 3.31
N PHE A 11 -8.44 2.78 2.81
CA PHE A 11 -8.46 3.14 1.40
C PHE A 11 -7.62 4.40 1.16
N SER A 12 -6.88 4.48 0.05
CA SER A 12 -6.10 5.64 -0.36
C SER A 12 -5.15 6.11 0.75
N TYR A 13 -5.35 7.29 1.33
CA TYR A 13 -4.57 7.77 2.46
C TYR A 13 -4.65 6.83 3.67
N GLY A 14 -5.83 6.26 3.96
CA GLY A 14 -5.99 5.22 4.98
C GLY A 14 -5.16 3.97 4.67
N ALA A 15 -5.08 3.57 3.41
CA ALA A 15 -4.23 2.47 2.97
C ALA A 15 -2.73 2.75 3.21
N GLN A 16 -2.30 4.01 3.04
CA GLN A 16 -0.93 4.44 3.39
C GLN A 16 -0.66 4.29 4.89
N GLN A 17 -1.66 4.55 5.76
CA GLN A 17 -1.50 4.34 7.19
C GLN A 17 -1.36 2.84 7.52
N VAL A 18 -2.12 1.96 6.84
CA VAL A 18 -1.94 0.50 6.93
C VAL A 18 -0.50 0.13 6.57
N LEU A 19 0.02 0.62 5.42
CA LEU A 19 1.39 0.32 4.98
C LEU A 19 2.46 0.83 5.96
N LYS A 20 2.20 1.89 6.72
CA LYS A 20 3.13 2.33 7.77
C LYS A 20 3.24 1.31 8.90
N THR A 21 2.17 0.60 9.21
CA THR A 21 2.15 -0.36 10.32
C THR A 21 2.82 -1.70 9.99
N ILE A 22 3.17 -1.95 8.73
CA ILE A 22 3.79 -3.20 8.27
C ILE A 22 5.31 -3.10 8.06
N GLY A 23 5.94 -2.06 8.58
CA GLY A 23 7.39 -1.86 8.46
C GLY A 23 8.00 -1.14 9.65
N ALA A 24 9.32 -1.15 9.71
CA ALA A 24 10.08 -0.44 10.74
C ALA A 24 9.98 1.10 10.53
N PRO A 25 9.99 1.92 11.60
CA PRO A 25 10.09 1.51 13.00
C PRO A 25 8.75 1.23 13.68
N TYR A 26 7.63 1.42 12.98
CA TYR A 26 6.28 1.43 13.60
C TYR A 26 5.90 0.11 14.24
N ASN A 27 6.36 -1.01 13.68
CA ASN A 27 5.95 -2.33 14.15
C ASN A 27 7.03 -3.11 14.91
N ASN A 28 8.21 -2.53 15.15
CA ASN A 28 9.25 -3.18 15.94
C ASN A 28 8.81 -3.48 17.38
N LYS A 29 7.83 -2.70 17.90
CA LYS A 29 7.36 -2.82 19.29
C LYS A 29 6.18 -3.79 19.45
N ASN A 30 5.45 -4.08 18.38
CA ASN A 30 4.29 -4.97 18.44
C ASN A 30 4.06 -5.69 17.10
N PRO A 31 4.84 -6.74 16.78
CA PRO A 31 4.69 -7.48 15.53
C PRO A 31 3.38 -8.28 15.42
N ASN A 32 2.62 -8.37 16.52
CA ASN A 32 1.35 -9.08 16.64
C ASN A 32 0.14 -8.12 16.78
N ALA A 33 0.30 -6.83 16.43
CA ALA A 33 -0.72 -5.81 16.65
C ALA A 33 -2.07 -6.13 15.99
N TRP A 34 -2.05 -6.91 14.91
CA TRP A 34 -3.22 -7.19 14.10
C TRP A 34 -3.40 -8.68 13.85
N LYS A 35 -4.64 -9.12 13.67
CA LYS A 35 -4.96 -10.45 13.16
C LYS A 35 -4.67 -10.55 11.65
N ALA A 36 -5.02 -9.52 10.90
CA ALA A 36 -4.69 -9.32 9.50
C ALA A 36 -4.84 -7.84 9.09
N VAL A 37 -4.17 -7.42 8.02
CA VAL A 37 -4.30 -6.07 7.48
C VAL A 37 -4.63 -6.08 5.99
N ALA A 38 -5.45 -5.12 5.54
CA ALA A 38 -5.78 -4.93 4.14
C ALA A 38 -5.58 -3.46 3.74
N SER A 39 -4.75 -3.23 2.74
CA SER A 39 -4.44 -1.90 2.20
C SER A 39 -5.05 -1.77 0.81
N VAL A 40 -6.09 -0.93 0.67
CA VAL A 40 -6.85 -0.77 -0.56
C VAL A 40 -6.46 0.52 -1.27
N GLU A 41 -5.97 0.43 -2.49
CA GLU A 41 -5.48 1.57 -3.28
C GLU A 41 -4.36 2.38 -2.63
N PRO A 42 -3.33 1.76 -2.04
CA PRO A 42 -2.19 2.51 -1.54
C PRO A 42 -1.36 3.09 -2.69
N GLY A 43 -0.66 4.19 -2.41
CA GLY A 43 0.48 4.61 -3.21
C GLY A 43 1.75 3.95 -2.67
N CYS A 44 2.10 2.76 -3.11
CA CYS A 44 3.28 2.03 -2.62
C CYS A 44 4.63 2.67 -2.98
N ASN A 45 4.62 3.82 -3.61
CA ASN A 45 5.81 4.57 -4.04
C ASN A 45 6.70 5.03 -2.88
N ILE A 46 6.14 5.05 -1.67
CA ILE A 46 6.84 5.33 -0.43
C ILE A 46 6.40 4.30 0.60
N PHE A 47 7.30 3.43 1.01
CA PHE A 47 7.01 2.44 2.05
C PHE A 47 8.09 2.38 3.13
N GLN A 48 7.75 1.81 4.27
CA GLN A 48 8.68 1.57 5.37
C GLN A 48 9.58 0.38 5.05
N LYS A 49 10.82 0.35 5.55
CA LYS A 49 11.68 -0.83 5.46
C LYS A 49 10.90 -2.05 5.97
N PRO A 50 10.62 -3.06 5.12
CA PRO A 50 9.93 -4.27 5.53
C PRO A 50 10.63 -5.00 6.68
N ILE A 51 9.86 -5.62 7.55
CA ILE A 51 10.31 -6.48 8.64
C ILE A 51 9.42 -7.73 8.69
N LYS A 52 9.86 -8.75 9.40
CA LYS A 52 9.03 -9.92 9.68
C LYS A 52 7.85 -9.56 10.58
N LEU A 53 6.66 -9.99 10.19
CA LEU A 53 5.39 -9.82 10.89
C LEU A 53 4.72 -11.17 11.11
N ASN A 54 3.83 -11.24 12.10
CA ASN A 54 3.10 -12.47 12.44
C ASN A 54 1.63 -12.43 11.99
N PHE A 55 1.28 -11.55 11.07
CA PHE A 55 -0.06 -11.44 10.51
C PHE A 55 -0.03 -11.32 8.98
N PRO A 56 -1.06 -11.81 8.29
CA PRO A 56 -1.14 -11.74 6.84
C PRO A 56 -1.53 -10.33 6.35
N ILE A 57 -1.08 -10.03 5.13
CA ILE A 57 -1.21 -8.72 4.48
C ILE A 57 -1.92 -8.90 3.15
N LEU A 58 -2.95 -8.09 2.90
CA LEU A 58 -3.58 -7.94 1.59
C LEU A 58 -3.34 -6.53 1.05
N ILE A 59 -2.88 -6.44 -0.19
CA ILE A 59 -2.79 -5.18 -0.94
C ILE A 59 -3.73 -5.30 -2.15
N ILE A 60 -4.66 -4.35 -2.30
CA ILE A 60 -5.57 -4.30 -3.44
C ILE A 60 -5.27 -3.05 -4.25
N LYS A 61 -5.10 -3.20 -5.55
CA LYS A 61 -4.73 -2.11 -6.46
C LYS A 61 -5.57 -2.13 -7.74
N GLY A 62 -6.06 -0.98 -8.20
CA GLY A 62 -6.70 -0.85 -9.50
C GLY A 62 -5.67 -0.77 -10.63
N GLU A 63 -5.93 -1.44 -11.75
CA GLU A 63 -5.03 -1.42 -12.92
C GLU A 63 -4.94 -0.05 -13.59
N GLU A 64 -6.01 0.74 -13.53
CA GLU A 64 -6.06 2.09 -14.10
C GLU A 64 -5.82 3.19 -13.06
N SER A 65 -5.26 2.83 -11.91
CA SER A 65 -4.89 3.80 -10.88
C SER A 65 -3.81 4.76 -11.39
N HIS A 66 -3.94 6.04 -11.07
CA HIS A 66 -2.88 7.00 -11.36
C HIS A 66 -1.65 6.84 -10.43
N TYR A 67 -1.75 6.07 -9.36
CA TYR A 67 -0.61 5.51 -8.66
C TYR A 67 -0.33 4.13 -9.25
N TYR A 68 0.77 3.98 -9.99
CA TYR A 68 1.08 2.73 -10.68
C TYR A 68 1.33 1.56 -9.74
N ILE A 69 1.12 0.34 -10.26
CA ILE A 69 1.18 -0.89 -9.46
C ILE A 69 2.61 -1.38 -9.21
N GLU A 70 3.59 -0.95 -10.01
CA GLU A 70 4.96 -1.45 -9.94
C GLU A 70 5.59 -1.31 -8.55
N PRO A 71 5.44 -0.17 -7.83
CA PRO A 71 5.93 -0.07 -6.46
C PRO A 71 5.27 -1.07 -5.49
N CYS A 72 3.99 -1.40 -5.71
CA CYS A 72 3.31 -2.40 -4.87
C CYS A 72 3.87 -3.81 -5.13
N LYS A 73 4.23 -4.14 -6.38
CA LYS A 73 4.91 -5.40 -6.72
C LYS A 73 6.30 -5.49 -6.07
N ILE A 74 7.01 -4.35 -6.01
CA ILE A 74 8.30 -4.28 -5.31
C ILE A 74 8.09 -4.51 -3.81
N LEU A 75 7.14 -3.81 -3.20
CA LEU A 75 6.83 -3.96 -1.77
C LEU A 75 6.40 -5.40 -1.44
N GLU A 76 5.52 -6.01 -2.23
CA GLU A 76 5.11 -7.42 -2.05
C GLU A 76 6.33 -8.35 -2.05
N ARG A 77 7.22 -8.21 -3.05
CA ARG A 77 8.44 -9.01 -3.13
C ARG A 77 9.35 -8.84 -1.91
N GLU A 78 9.53 -7.62 -1.43
CA GLU A 78 10.35 -7.35 -0.25
C GLU A 78 9.72 -7.92 1.03
N LEU A 79 8.40 -7.81 1.18
CA LEU A 79 7.67 -8.44 2.29
C LEU A 79 7.79 -9.98 2.26
N LEU A 80 7.71 -10.59 1.07
CA LEU A 80 7.91 -12.04 0.90
C LEU A 80 9.34 -12.45 1.27
N LYS A 81 10.37 -11.69 0.91
CA LYS A 81 11.77 -11.96 1.30
C LYS A 81 11.96 -11.97 2.81
N GLU A 82 11.25 -11.11 3.54
CA GLU A 82 11.25 -11.09 5.01
C GLU A 82 10.38 -12.23 5.60
N GLY A 83 9.86 -13.15 4.76
CA GLY A 83 9.06 -14.30 5.18
C GLY A 83 7.62 -13.95 5.57
N ASN A 84 7.08 -12.82 5.14
CA ASN A 84 5.70 -12.43 5.43
C ASN A 84 4.71 -13.18 4.53
N SER A 85 3.49 -13.37 5.05
CA SER A 85 2.32 -13.77 4.25
C SER A 85 1.70 -12.52 3.63
N VAL A 86 1.92 -12.28 2.36
CA VAL A 86 1.39 -11.12 1.64
C VAL A 86 0.80 -11.52 0.30
N LYS A 87 -0.26 -10.82 -0.12
CA LYS A 87 -0.90 -11.00 -1.43
C LYS A 87 -1.25 -9.64 -2.02
N LEU A 88 -0.77 -9.37 -3.22
CA LEU A 88 -1.19 -8.25 -4.05
C LEU A 88 -2.28 -8.72 -5.03
N ILE A 89 -3.43 -8.04 -5.04
CA ILE A 89 -4.51 -8.28 -6.00
C ILE A 89 -4.70 -7.03 -6.86
N SER A 90 -4.68 -7.23 -8.17
CA SER A 90 -5.02 -6.19 -9.15
C SER A 90 -6.50 -6.32 -9.55
N ILE A 91 -7.24 -5.21 -9.54
CA ILE A 91 -8.62 -5.16 -9.99
C ILE A 91 -8.65 -4.57 -11.41
N PRO A 92 -9.04 -5.35 -12.43
CA PRO A 92 -9.13 -4.87 -13.81
C PRO A 92 -10.08 -3.68 -13.96
N LYS A 93 -9.69 -2.69 -14.79
CA LYS A 93 -10.51 -1.51 -15.11
C LYS A 93 -10.93 -0.68 -13.89
N ALA A 94 -10.23 -0.80 -12.76
CA ALA A 94 -10.42 0.04 -11.58
C ALA A 94 -9.37 1.14 -11.56
N ASN A 95 -9.79 2.37 -11.25
CA ASN A 95 -8.90 3.49 -11.01
C ASN A 95 -8.78 3.77 -9.50
N HIS A 96 -7.98 4.76 -9.13
CA HIS A 96 -7.82 5.13 -7.73
C HIS A 96 -9.13 5.60 -7.06
N PHE A 97 -10.03 6.19 -7.83
CA PHE A 97 -11.26 6.81 -7.31
C PHE A 97 -12.52 5.96 -7.49
N PHE A 98 -12.39 4.66 -7.68
CA PHE A 98 -13.53 3.77 -7.87
C PHE A 98 -14.54 3.78 -6.70
N SER A 99 -14.13 4.27 -5.53
CA SER A 99 -14.99 4.44 -4.34
C SER A 99 -15.75 5.75 -4.30
N THR A 100 -15.49 6.70 -5.20
CA THR A 100 -16.12 8.01 -5.20
C THR A 100 -17.18 8.15 -6.29
N ASN A 101 -18.17 9.03 -6.07
CA ASN A 101 -19.14 9.43 -7.07
C ASN A 101 -18.75 10.76 -7.74
N GLY A 102 -17.74 11.45 -7.24
CA GLY A 102 -17.26 12.74 -7.75
C GLY A 102 -16.55 12.62 -9.11
N GLU A 103 -16.27 13.75 -9.74
CA GLU A 103 -15.41 13.76 -10.92
C GLU A 103 -13.98 13.36 -10.57
N ILE A 104 -13.35 12.68 -11.52
CA ILE A 104 -11.94 12.32 -11.38
C ILE A 104 -11.13 13.49 -11.90
N GLY A 105 -10.51 14.19 -10.98
CA GLY A 105 -9.58 15.25 -11.29
C GLY A 105 -8.17 14.74 -11.54
N GLN A 106 -7.29 15.66 -11.87
CA GLN A 106 -5.87 15.43 -11.93
C GLN A 106 -5.33 15.20 -10.50
N GLY A 107 -4.65 14.08 -10.28
CA GLY A 107 -4.03 13.73 -9.01
C GLY A 107 -2.52 13.97 -9.02
N VAL A 108 -1.96 14.22 -7.85
CA VAL A 108 -0.50 14.18 -7.64
C VAL A 108 -0.09 12.76 -7.32
N ALA A 109 0.81 12.20 -8.09
CA ALA A 109 1.33 10.84 -7.90
C ALA A 109 2.85 10.87 -7.72
N VAL A 110 3.42 9.78 -7.22
CA VAL A 110 4.87 9.64 -6.99
C VAL A 110 5.45 8.65 -8.02
N ASN A 111 5.03 8.75 -9.27
CA ASN A 111 5.32 7.77 -10.31
C ASN A 111 6.69 7.94 -10.99
N GLY A 112 7.36 9.09 -10.81
CA GLY A 112 8.71 9.31 -11.34
C GLY A 112 9.73 8.29 -10.84
N CYS A 113 9.49 7.70 -9.67
CA CYS A 113 10.32 6.66 -9.06
C CYS A 113 9.59 5.30 -8.97
N ARG A 114 8.68 4.97 -9.90
CA ARG A 114 7.87 3.74 -9.83
C ARG A 114 8.66 2.44 -9.85
N TYR A 115 9.82 2.43 -10.49
CA TYR A 115 10.71 1.25 -10.53
C TYR A 115 11.81 1.27 -9.46
N ASP A 116 11.94 2.41 -8.78
CA ASP A 116 12.93 2.65 -7.72
C ASP A 116 12.28 3.47 -6.59
N PRO A 117 11.25 2.91 -5.93
CA PRO A 117 10.44 3.62 -4.95
C PRO A 117 11.24 4.05 -3.72
N ILE A 118 10.69 4.99 -2.98
CA ILE A 118 11.31 5.53 -1.78
C ILE A 118 11.09 4.57 -0.61
N VAL A 119 12.17 4.16 0.03
CA VAL A 119 12.16 3.36 1.26
C VAL A 119 12.51 4.25 2.45
N ARG A 120 11.66 4.27 3.45
CA ARG A 120 11.94 4.92 4.74
C ARG A 120 12.64 3.94 5.65
N MET A 121 13.80 4.33 6.14
CA MET A 121 14.63 3.53 7.02
C MET A 121 14.26 3.74 8.49
N PRO A 122 14.61 2.78 9.40
CA PRO A 122 14.31 2.89 10.83
C PRO A 122 14.93 4.11 11.52
N ASP A 123 16.06 4.59 11.03
CA ASP A 123 16.76 5.79 11.49
C ASP A 123 16.13 7.11 11.02
N GLY A 124 15.05 7.04 10.23
CA GLY A 124 14.34 8.19 9.67
C GLY A 124 14.91 8.72 8.36
N THR A 125 16.02 8.15 7.87
CA THR A 125 16.54 8.45 6.53
C THR A 125 15.65 7.90 5.44
N ILE A 126 15.78 8.43 4.22
CA ILE A 126 15.10 7.90 3.05
C ILE A 126 16.12 7.50 2.00
N ARG A 127 15.83 6.37 1.33
CA ARG A 127 16.64 5.86 0.23
C ARG A 127 15.74 5.47 -0.92
N LEU A 128 16.27 5.46 -2.11
CA LEU A 128 15.65 4.74 -3.22
C LEU A 128 15.78 3.23 -2.99
N TYR A 129 14.92 2.45 -3.59
CA TYR A 129 14.96 0.98 -3.47
C TYR A 129 16.31 0.40 -3.92
N SER A 130 16.95 1.01 -4.92
CA SER A 130 18.33 0.70 -5.36
C SER A 130 19.41 0.88 -4.28
N GLY A 131 19.06 1.48 -3.13
CA GLY A 131 19.99 1.75 -2.03
C GLY A 131 20.55 3.19 -2.01
N THR A 132 20.35 3.97 -3.06
CA THR A 132 20.83 5.35 -3.13
C THR A 132 20.13 6.22 -2.09
N GLU A 133 20.90 6.85 -1.21
CA GLU A 133 20.37 7.84 -0.28
C GLU A 133 19.89 9.08 -1.03
N ILE A 134 18.73 9.61 -0.65
CA ILE A 134 18.11 10.74 -1.33
C ILE A 134 17.53 11.73 -0.31
N SER A 135 17.71 13.01 -0.53
CA SER A 135 17.07 14.05 0.28
C SER A 135 15.58 14.15 -0.04
N ARG A 136 14.78 14.65 0.92
CA ARG A 136 13.34 14.91 0.68
C ARG A 136 13.10 15.87 -0.48
N LYS A 137 13.99 16.86 -0.68
CA LYS A 137 13.91 17.83 -1.77
C LYS A 137 14.12 17.16 -3.12
N GLU A 138 15.12 16.29 -3.23
CA GLU A 138 15.41 15.52 -4.45
C GLU A 138 14.32 14.50 -4.74
N ALA A 139 13.83 13.78 -3.72
CA ALA A 139 12.72 12.87 -3.85
C ALA A 139 11.47 13.57 -4.40
N LYS A 140 11.14 14.77 -3.89
CA LYS A 140 10.04 15.58 -4.41
C LYS A 140 10.25 15.93 -5.88
N ARG A 141 11.44 16.41 -6.24
CA ARG A 141 11.74 16.84 -7.61
C ARG A 141 11.75 15.67 -8.61
N LYS A 142 12.31 14.52 -8.21
CA LYS A 142 12.51 13.36 -9.09
C LYS A 142 11.27 12.48 -9.19
N CYS A 143 10.55 12.29 -8.09
CA CYS A 143 9.54 11.23 -8.00
C CYS A 143 8.10 11.73 -8.14
N ILE A 144 7.81 13.00 -7.80
CA ILE A 144 6.45 13.53 -7.89
C ILE A 144 6.10 13.85 -9.33
N THR A 145 4.97 13.32 -9.78
CA THR A 145 4.37 13.55 -11.09
C THR A 145 2.95 14.06 -10.94
N SER A 146 2.35 14.53 -12.03
CA SER A 146 0.95 14.89 -12.08
C SER A 146 0.25 13.97 -13.06
N GLU A 147 -0.65 13.14 -12.55
CA GLU A 147 -1.33 12.09 -13.30
C GLU A 147 -2.84 12.23 -13.16
N SER A 148 -3.59 11.95 -14.22
CA SER A 148 -5.03 11.90 -14.19
C SER A 148 -5.54 10.49 -13.95
N GLY A 149 -6.51 10.32 -13.06
CA GLY A 149 -7.26 9.08 -12.93
C GLY A 149 -8.20 8.87 -14.12
N LYS A 150 -8.54 7.62 -14.44
CA LYS A 150 -9.46 7.26 -15.51
C LYS A 150 -10.76 6.68 -14.94
N GLY A 151 -11.90 7.12 -15.44
CA GLY A 151 -13.22 6.55 -15.22
C GLY A 151 -13.69 6.48 -13.75
N LYS A 152 -14.95 6.13 -13.56
CA LYS A 152 -15.60 5.89 -12.26
C LYS A 152 -16.23 4.50 -12.31
N ASN A 153 -15.98 3.65 -11.35
CA ASN A 153 -16.59 2.34 -11.36
C ASN A 153 -16.93 1.83 -9.96
N ARG A 154 -18.15 2.14 -9.49
CA ARG A 154 -18.64 1.72 -8.17
C ARG A 154 -18.71 0.21 -8.00
N LYS A 155 -18.91 -0.55 -9.10
CA LYS A 155 -18.87 -2.03 -9.05
C LYS A 155 -17.52 -2.53 -8.55
N LYS A 156 -16.45 -1.79 -8.85
CA LYS A 156 -15.08 -2.12 -8.41
C LYS A 156 -14.86 -1.87 -6.92
N LEU A 157 -15.58 -0.94 -6.32
CA LEU A 157 -15.63 -0.79 -4.87
C LEU A 157 -16.16 -2.06 -4.20
N ASN A 158 -17.30 -2.57 -4.67
CA ASN A 158 -17.89 -3.80 -4.13
C ASN A 158 -16.93 -4.99 -4.28
N GLU A 159 -16.23 -5.10 -5.41
CA GLU A 159 -15.21 -6.12 -5.62
C GLU A 159 -14.09 -6.02 -4.58
N ALA A 160 -13.53 -4.82 -4.35
CA ALA A 160 -12.49 -4.59 -3.35
C ALA A 160 -12.99 -4.89 -1.92
N VAL A 161 -14.21 -4.47 -1.59
CA VAL A 161 -14.83 -4.75 -0.28
C VAL A 161 -15.00 -6.25 -0.07
N ASN A 162 -15.53 -6.97 -1.07
CA ASN A 162 -15.72 -8.42 -0.98
C ASN A 162 -14.39 -9.16 -0.83
N LEU A 163 -13.36 -8.76 -1.56
CA LEU A 163 -12.01 -9.32 -1.41
C LEU A 163 -11.46 -9.09 0.00
N THR A 164 -11.65 -7.90 0.56
CA THR A 164 -11.21 -7.56 1.91
C THR A 164 -11.96 -8.38 2.97
N ILE A 165 -13.29 -8.50 2.84
CA ILE A 165 -14.12 -9.30 3.75
C ILE A 165 -13.72 -10.77 3.69
N ALA A 166 -13.58 -11.33 2.49
CA ALA A 166 -13.17 -12.71 2.30
C ALA A 166 -11.79 -13.00 2.91
N PHE A 167 -10.85 -12.07 2.74
CA PHE A 167 -9.53 -12.15 3.33
C PHE A 167 -9.59 -12.15 4.86
N PHE A 168 -10.37 -11.24 5.47
CA PHE A 168 -10.50 -11.18 6.92
C PHE A 168 -11.22 -12.42 7.48
N LYS A 169 -12.30 -12.89 6.83
CA LYS A 169 -13.00 -14.12 7.23
C LYS A 169 -12.06 -15.33 7.25
N LYS A 170 -11.18 -15.46 6.24
CA LYS A 170 -10.19 -16.55 6.18
C LYS A 170 -9.18 -16.51 7.33
N ASN A 171 -8.98 -15.36 7.95
CA ASN A 171 -7.99 -15.14 9.01
C ASN A 171 -8.64 -14.85 10.37
N LEU A 172 -9.92 -15.24 10.57
CA LEU A 172 -10.63 -15.09 11.86
C LEU A 172 -10.14 -16.10 12.91
N ASP A 173 -9.80 -17.30 12.48
CA ASP A 173 -9.32 -18.41 13.31
C ASP A 173 -7.78 -18.33 13.43
#